data_c4f7cb4b5c4fb399878df2b56c5f6009
#
_entry.id   c4f7cb4b5c4fb399878df2b56c5f6009
#
_cell.length_a   1.000
_cell.length_b   1.000
_cell.length_c   1.000
_cell.angle_alpha   90.00
_cell.angle_beta   90.00
_cell.angle_gamma   90.00
#
_symmetry.space_group_name_H-M   'P 1'
#
loop_
_entity.id
_entity.type
_entity.pdbx_description
1 polymer ?
#
loop_
_entity_poly.entity_id
_entity_poly.type
_entity_poly.pdbx_seq_one_letter_code
_entity_poly.pdbx_strand_id
1 'polypeptide(L)'
;MENEKKSGGDKYSKLAGNTLIFAISSFSSKLLTLIVQPFLTYAMAEISDLGLSKILSQYANLLIPFVSMGMSNAIIRFGLDRGNSEKQVFTNGLLTILGGFGILVLCWPIARFLPDMAQYGLLIYLYVLMSCLRTLCTQFVRSRQWNKLVAVDGVLCTVATMAFYVLYLVGFKWGANGYLLAIISGDFVSVLFLMITGKLWNYVELKGINKDLWKQMLHFSLPMIPAQISFWIINASDLFFVREMCSGLDGRDGNAWSGLLSTGYFLPTILTTLGLIFYDAWQLSAVTEEEGRARFFTKIFRTYSSVLFCCAAGIIWLCRPVMHIMKSNYYYAWHFVPFLVLASTCSCFNQFMNSVYVVTKKSSRSMVTMMAGAISNCIMNYFFIKWWGPIGATYASFLGLALVFTLRSIDANRMIHMHVHPGRVLLNVGLLVFEAFVLLAETPLYGLWTGLITAVVILINFAGVWAMARVLLPRLLGRRGKALVAAVDGWLRK
;
A
#
# COMPACT_ATOMS: atom_id res chain seq x y z
N MET A 1 7.19 40.89 22.62
CA MET A 1 8.08 39.71 22.53
C MET A 1 7.64 38.51 23.38
N GLU A 2 7.01 38.66 24.54
CA GLU A 2 6.51 37.53 25.35
C GLU A 2 5.20 36.91 24.84
N ASN A 3 4.33 37.68 24.20
CA ASN A 3 3.07 37.21 23.61
C ASN A 3 3.24 36.41 22.29
N GLU A 4 4.31 36.66 21.54
CA GLU A 4 4.60 35.89 20.30
C GLU A 4 5.17 34.49 20.58
N LYS A 5 5.94 34.32 21.66
CA LYS A 5 6.44 33.00 22.09
C LYS A 5 5.34 32.07 22.61
N LYS A 6 4.31 32.61 23.29
CA LYS A 6 3.14 31.81 23.73
C LYS A 6 2.25 31.38 22.56
N SER A 7 2.06 32.21 21.53
CA SER A 7 1.28 31.91 20.33
C SER A 7 1.95 30.83 19.48
N GLY A 8 3.28 30.79 19.39
CA GLY A 8 4.03 29.78 18.65
C GLY A 8 3.94 28.38 19.31
N GLY A 9 4.10 28.29 20.64
CA GLY A 9 4.02 27.02 21.38
C GLY A 9 2.66 26.34 21.29
N ASP A 10 1.58 27.12 21.27
CA ASP A 10 0.20 26.58 21.19
C ASP A 10 -0.14 26.06 19.77
N LYS A 11 0.38 26.71 18.72
CA LYS A 11 0.26 26.24 17.32
C LYS A 11 1.00 24.93 17.08
N TYR A 12 2.24 24.82 17.58
CA TYR A 12 3.03 23.57 17.46
C TYR A 12 2.43 22.43 18.29
N SER A 13 1.89 22.71 19.47
CA SER A 13 1.20 21.72 20.30
C SER A 13 -0.09 21.21 19.65
N LYS A 14 -0.90 22.08 19.06
CA LYS A 14 -2.11 21.71 18.30
C LYS A 14 -1.77 20.93 17.04
N LEU A 15 -0.71 21.35 16.31
CA LEU A 15 -0.24 20.62 15.13
C LEU A 15 0.25 19.22 15.51
N ALA A 16 1.06 19.09 16.56
CA ALA A 16 1.55 17.82 17.06
C ALA A 16 0.40 16.90 17.55
N GLY A 17 -0.59 17.46 18.27
CA GLY A 17 -1.77 16.73 18.71
C GLY A 17 -2.63 16.23 17.55
N ASN A 18 -2.90 17.04 16.56
CA ASN A 18 -3.65 16.66 15.37
C ASN A 18 -2.90 15.60 14.54
N THR A 19 -1.59 15.72 14.40
CA THR A 19 -0.74 14.75 13.70
C THR A 19 -0.72 13.41 14.44
N LEU A 20 -0.68 13.41 15.78
CA LEU A 20 -0.72 12.20 16.57
C LEU A 20 -2.08 11.48 16.45
N ILE A 21 -3.18 12.22 16.52
CA ILE A 21 -4.54 11.64 16.34
C ILE A 21 -4.68 11.05 14.94
N PHE A 22 -4.19 11.75 13.92
CA PHE A 22 -4.19 11.24 12.53
C PHE A 22 -3.32 9.99 12.38
N ALA A 23 -2.14 9.98 12.98
CA ALA A 23 -1.24 8.82 12.97
C ALA A 23 -1.87 7.60 13.66
N ILE A 24 -2.46 7.78 14.86
CA ILE A 24 -3.12 6.70 15.61
C ILE A 24 -4.32 6.14 14.83
N SER A 25 -5.15 6.98 14.24
CA SER A 25 -6.33 6.53 13.49
C SER A 25 -5.97 5.85 12.18
N SER A 26 -4.97 6.35 11.46
CA SER A 26 -4.42 5.69 10.26
C SER A 26 -3.78 4.36 10.60
N PHE A 27 -3.12 4.24 11.75
CA PHE A 27 -2.55 3.00 12.24
C PHE A 27 -3.64 2.00 12.63
N SER A 28 -4.68 2.44 13.32
CA SER A 28 -5.79 1.57 13.75
C SER A 28 -6.54 0.97 12.56
N SER A 29 -6.83 1.75 11.52
CA SER A 29 -7.48 1.23 10.30
C SER A 29 -6.60 0.23 9.56
N LYS A 30 -5.28 0.48 9.48
CA LYS A 30 -4.32 -0.44 8.86
C LYS A 30 -4.15 -1.73 9.66
N LEU A 31 -4.19 -1.69 11.00
CA LEU A 31 -4.17 -2.89 11.84
C LEU A 31 -5.44 -3.73 11.69
N LEU A 32 -6.61 -3.09 11.60
CA LEU A 32 -7.86 -3.81 11.33
C LEU A 32 -7.80 -4.57 10.01
N THR A 33 -7.18 -3.99 8.98
CA THR A 33 -7.00 -4.66 7.67
C THR A 33 -6.18 -5.95 7.79
N LEU A 34 -5.23 -6.04 8.74
CA LEU A 34 -4.46 -7.27 8.96
C LEU A 34 -5.32 -8.42 9.53
N ILE A 35 -6.40 -8.12 10.24
CA ILE A 35 -7.32 -9.14 10.78
C ILE A 35 -8.22 -9.70 9.67
N VAL A 36 -8.48 -8.92 8.63
CA VAL A 36 -9.39 -9.29 7.55
C VAL A 36 -8.88 -10.52 6.78
N GLN A 37 -7.59 -10.62 6.48
CA GLN A 37 -7.08 -11.72 5.66
C GLN A 37 -7.21 -13.10 6.35
N PRO A 38 -6.80 -13.30 7.62
CA PRO A 38 -7.09 -14.55 8.33
C PRO A 38 -8.59 -14.86 8.36
N PHE A 39 -9.42 -13.86 8.73
CA PHE A 39 -10.88 -14.02 8.76
C PHE A 39 -11.43 -14.54 7.42
N LEU A 40 -11.00 -13.96 6.29
CA LEU A 40 -11.46 -14.37 4.97
C LEU A 40 -11.14 -15.84 4.67
N THR A 41 -10.01 -16.38 5.13
CA THR A 41 -9.66 -17.79 4.91
C THR A 41 -10.61 -18.75 5.63
N TYR A 42 -11.20 -18.35 6.76
CA TYR A 42 -12.24 -19.12 7.47
C TYR A 42 -13.64 -18.88 6.94
N ALA A 43 -13.94 -17.65 6.48
CA ALA A 43 -15.25 -17.26 6.02
C ALA A 43 -15.57 -17.75 4.60
N MET A 44 -14.53 -17.95 3.75
CA MET A 44 -14.69 -18.48 2.40
C MET A 44 -14.82 -20.01 2.43
N ALA A 45 -15.76 -20.53 1.64
CA ALA A 45 -15.99 -21.98 1.53
C ALA A 45 -14.79 -22.66 0.88
N GLU A 46 -14.34 -22.12 -0.25
CA GLU A 46 -13.26 -22.66 -1.08
C GLU A 46 -12.12 -21.64 -1.29
N ILE A 47 -10.93 -22.14 -1.60
CA ILE A 47 -9.78 -21.30 -1.93
C ILE A 47 -10.02 -20.52 -3.23
N SER A 48 -10.70 -21.16 -4.18
CA SER A 48 -11.08 -20.59 -5.48
C SER A 48 -11.96 -19.36 -5.34
N ASP A 49 -12.91 -19.37 -4.38
CA ASP A 49 -13.78 -18.22 -4.11
C ASP A 49 -12.98 -16.99 -3.66
N LEU A 50 -11.96 -17.19 -2.81
CA LEU A 50 -11.09 -16.11 -2.38
C LEU A 50 -10.25 -15.58 -3.54
N GLY A 51 -9.67 -16.48 -4.34
CA GLY A 51 -8.88 -16.11 -5.52
C GLY A 51 -9.71 -15.31 -6.53
N LEU A 52 -10.89 -15.82 -6.88
CA LEU A 52 -11.83 -15.12 -7.75
C LEU A 52 -12.19 -13.74 -7.19
N SER A 53 -12.52 -13.64 -5.90
CA SER A 53 -12.85 -12.37 -5.24
C SER A 53 -11.71 -11.33 -5.37
N LYS A 54 -10.47 -11.78 -5.20
CA LYS A 54 -9.28 -10.93 -5.35
C LYS A 54 -9.11 -10.47 -6.81
N ILE A 55 -9.25 -11.38 -7.78
CA ILE A 55 -9.19 -11.04 -9.21
C ILE A 55 -10.27 -10.01 -9.58
N LEU A 56 -11.52 -10.24 -9.17
CA LEU A 56 -12.63 -9.31 -9.43
C LEU A 56 -12.37 -7.93 -8.83
N SER A 57 -11.81 -7.88 -7.62
CA SER A 57 -11.40 -6.60 -7.00
C SER A 57 -10.29 -5.91 -7.79
N GLN A 58 -9.36 -6.67 -8.39
CA GLN A 58 -8.30 -6.09 -9.21
C GLN A 58 -8.84 -5.54 -10.54
N TYR A 59 -9.87 -6.17 -11.15
CA TYR A 59 -10.57 -5.54 -12.28
C TYR A 59 -11.19 -4.20 -11.90
N ALA A 60 -11.87 -4.13 -10.75
CA ALA A 60 -12.44 -2.87 -10.27
C ALA A 60 -11.34 -1.80 -10.03
N ASN A 61 -10.25 -2.19 -9.36
CA ASN A 61 -9.12 -1.29 -9.09
C ASN A 61 -8.44 -0.75 -10.37
N LEU A 62 -8.40 -1.56 -11.44
CA LEU A 62 -7.92 -1.11 -12.74
C LEU A 62 -8.84 -0.07 -13.36
N LEU A 63 -10.16 -0.21 -13.22
CA LEU A 63 -11.15 0.68 -13.81
C LEU A 63 -11.27 2.03 -13.07
N ILE A 64 -10.96 2.08 -11.77
CA ILE A 64 -11.06 3.30 -10.94
C ILE A 64 -10.28 4.49 -11.53
N PRO A 65 -9.00 4.39 -11.96
CA PRO A 65 -8.28 5.50 -12.57
C PRO A 65 -8.93 6.04 -13.85
N PHE A 66 -9.54 5.17 -14.64
CA PHE A 66 -10.22 5.57 -15.87
C PHE A 66 -11.54 6.31 -15.56
N VAL A 67 -12.38 5.75 -14.68
CA VAL A 67 -13.67 6.36 -14.30
C VAL A 67 -13.48 7.66 -13.56
N SER A 68 -12.53 7.71 -12.61
CA SER A 68 -12.23 8.93 -11.87
C SER A 68 -11.40 9.94 -12.67
N MET A 69 -10.85 9.55 -13.83
CA MET A 69 -9.87 10.34 -14.61
C MET A 69 -8.73 10.90 -13.74
N GLY A 70 -8.31 10.13 -12.71
CA GLY A 70 -7.27 10.54 -11.76
C GLY A 70 -7.66 11.73 -10.88
N MET A 71 -8.93 12.11 -10.82
CA MET A 71 -9.46 13.34 -10.20
C MET A 71 -9.18 13.46 -8.71
N SER A 72 -8.96 12.33 -8.01
CA SER A 72 -8.64 12.31 -6.58
C SER A 72 -7.47 13.21 -6.20
N ASN A 73 -6.43 13.26 -7.03
CA ASN A 73 -5.25 14.11 -6.81
C ASN A 73 -5.55 15.58 -7.12
N ALA A 74 -6.38 15.85 -8.13
CA ALA A 74 -6.79 17.21 -8.47
C ALA A 74 -7.65 17.83 -7.37
N ILE A 75 -8.57 17.05 -6.77
CA ILE A 75 -9.44 17.52 -5.68
C ILE A 75 -8.61 18.01 -4.49
N ILE A 76 -7.57 17.28 -4.07
CA ILE A 76 -6.68 17.74 -3.00
C ILE A 76 -5.96 19.01 -3.40
N ARG A 77 -5.34 19.03 -4.57
CA ARG A 77 -4.51 20.15 -5.01
C ARG A 77 -5.30 21.43 -5.14
N PHE A 78 -6.41 21.38 -5.89
CA PHE A 78 -7.23 22.54 -6.17
C PHE A 78 -8.16 22.93 -5.01
N GLY A 79 -8.51 21.96 -4.15
CA GLY A 79 -9.29 22.19 -2.93
C GLY A 79 -8.49 22.83 -1.79
N LEU A 80 -7.15 22.69 -1.78
CA LEU A 80 -6.26 23.40 -0.84
C LEU A 80 -5.96 24.82 -1.31
N ASP A 81 -6.14 25.12 -2.58
CA ASP A 81 -5.91 26.45 -3.14
C ASP A 81 -7.09 27.37 -2.80
N ARG A 82 -6.81 28.41 -1.99
CA ARG A 82 -7.81 29.37 -1.51
C ARG A 82 -8.43 30.24 -2.62
N GLY A 83 -7.82 30.30 -3.79
CA GLY A 83 -8.34 31.01 -4.97
C GLY A 83 -9.51 30.31 -5.65
N ASN A 84 -9.72 29.01 -5.39
CA ASN A 84 -10.76 28.23 -6.03
C ASN A 84 -12.01 28.09 -5.16
N SER A 85 -13.19 28.13 -5.79
CA SER A 85 -14.45 27.82 -5.11
C SER A 85 -14.52 26.35 -4.74
N GLU A 86 -14.67 26.05 -3.47
CA GLU A 86 -14.78 24.70 -2.92
C GLU A 86 -15.94 23.92 -3.55
N LYS A 87 -17.07 24.59 -3.75
CA LYS A 87 -18.25 24.02 -4.39
C LYS A 87 -17.96 23.58 -5.81
N GLN A 88 -17.23 24.41 -6.55
CA GLN A 88 -16.87 24.10 -7.94
C GLN A 88 -15.86 22.95 -8.02
N VAL A 89 -14.88 22.87 -7.11
CA VAL A 89 -13.93 21.75 -7.03
C VAL A 89 -14.67 20.43 -6.78
N PHE A 90 -15.60 20.41 -5.80
CA PHE A 90 -16.39 19.23 -5.49
C PHE A 90 -17.31 18.83 -6.63
N THR A 91 -18.04 19.80 -7.20
CA THR A 91 -18.99 19.55 -8.30
C THR A 91 -18.28 19.06 -9.55
N ASN A 92 -17.15 19.67 -9.95
CA ASN A 92 -16.37 19.24 -11.09
C ASN A 92 -15.81 17.81 -10.90
N GLY A 93 -15.36 17.47 -9.69
CA GLY A 93 -14.95 16.12 -9.34
C GLY A 93 -16.10 15.11 -9.47
N LEU A 94 -17.27 15.45 -8.93
CA LEU A 94 -18.48 14.61 -9.01
C LEU A 94 -18.93 14.40 -10.46
N LEU A 95 -19.00 15.47 -11.25
CA LEU A 95 -19.39 15.39 -12.67
C LEU A 95 -18.41 14.56 -13.49
N THR A 96 -17.12 14.66 -13.20
CA THR A 96 -16.10 13.83 -13.86
C THR A 96 -16.30 12.35 -13.57
N ILE A 97 -16.54 11.99 -12.29
CA ILE A 97 -16.78 10.59 -11.90
C ILE A 97 -18.07 10.07 -12.51
N LEU A 98 -19.16 10.84 -12.47
CA LEU A 98 -20.42 10.44 -13.06
C LEU A 98 -20.33 10.32 -14.59
N GLY A 99 -19.62 11.22 -15.24
CA GLY A 99 -19.34 11.16 -16.69
C GLY A 99 -18.48 9.95 -17.04
N GLY A 100 -17.39 9.70 -16.31
CA GLY A 100 -16.55 8.53 -16.51
C GLY A 100 -17.30 7.21 -16.23
N PHE A 101 -18.16 7.19 -15.22
CA PHE A 101 -19.02 6.04 -14.97
C PHE A 101 -20.07 5.85 -16.09
N GLY A 102 -20.64 6.92 -16.61
CA GLY A 102 -21.54 6.88 -17.79
C GLY A 102 -20.82 6.26 -19.01
N ILE A 103 -19.58 6.64 -19.26
CA ILE A 103 -18.77 6.02 -20.33
C ILE A 103 -18.54 4.53 -20.04
N LEU A 104 -18.21 4.17 -18.79
CA LEU A 104 -18.03 2.77 -18.40
C LEU A 104 -19.31 1.94 -18.66
N VAL A 105 -20.49 2.48 -18.32
CA VAL A 105 -21.79 1.83 -18.61
C VAL A 105 -22.02 1.67 -20.10
N LEU A 106 -21.67 2.66 -20.92
CA LEU A 106 -21.75 2.56 -22.37
C LEU A 106 -20.82 1.49 -22.97
N CYS A 107 -19.71 1.19 -22.29
CA CYS A 107 -18.77 0.12 -22.66
C CYS A 107 -19.27 -1.28 -22.25
N TRP A 108 -20.43 -1.42 -21.58
CA TRP A 108 -20.98 -2.70 -21.13
C TRP A 108 -21.07 -3.78 -22.22
N PRO A 109 -21.51 -3.48 -23.47
CA PRO A 109 -21.56 -4.49 -24.51
C PRO A 109 -20.21 -5.12 -24.82
N ILE A 110 -19.12 -4.34 -24.72
CA ILE A 110 -17.76 -4.82 -24.93
C ILE A 110 -17.28 -5.62 -23.73
N ALA A 111 -17.56 -5.15 -22.53
CA ALA A 111 -17.15 -5.82 -21.28
C ALA A 111 -17.73 -7.24 -21.14
N ARG A 112 -18.92 -7.49 -21.68
CA ARG A 112 -19.59 -8.81 -21.64
C ARG A 112 -18.84 -9.92 -22.37
N PHE A 113 -17.90 -9.60 -23.24
CA PHE A 113 -17.03 -10.61 -23.90
C PHE A 113 -15.99 -11.21 -22.94
N LEU A 114 -15.72 -10.57 -21.81
CA LEU A 114 -14.87 -11.14 -20.77
C LEU A 114 -15.71 -12.05 -19.86
N PRO A 115 -15.33 -13.32 -19.65
CA PRO A 115 -16.17 -14.29 -18.89
C PRO A 115 -16.58 -13.79 -17.50
N ASP A 116 -15.63 -13.24 -16.73
CA ASP A 116 -15.92 -12.73 -15.39
C ASP A 116 -16.82 -11.50 -15.40
N MET A 117 -16.69 -10.63 -16.43
CA MET A 117 -17.52 -9.44 -16.59
C MET A 117 -18.97 -9.78 -16.95
N ALA A 118 -19.20 -10.88 -17.68
CA ALA A 118 -20.56 -11.32 -17.99
C ALA A 118 -21.33 -11.69 -16.71
N GLN A 119 -20.67 -12.33 -15.76
CA GLN A 119 -21.29 -12.80 -14.52
C GLN A 119 -21.26 -11.75 -13.39
N TYR A 120 -20.13 -11.08 -13.18
CA TYR A 120 -19.90 -10.20 -12.03
C TYR A 120 -19.84 -8.71 -12.39
N GLY A 121 -20.04 -8.35 -13.65
CA GLY A 121 -19.82 -6.98 -14.14
C GLY A 121 -20.67 -5.93 -13.45
N LEU A 122 -21.93 -6.24 -13.09
CA LEU A 122 -22.77 -5.32 -12.33
C LEU A 122 -22.14 -4.99 -10.97
N LEU A 123 -21.63 -6.00 -10.26
CA LEU A 123 -20.97 -5.81 -8.96
C LEU A 123 -19.66 -5.06 -9.10
N ILE A 124 -18.86 -5.35 -10.15
CA ILE A 124 -17.63 -4.62 -10.44
C ILE A 124 -17.95 -3.15 -10.73
N TYR A 125 -18.99 -2.85 -11.52
CA TYR A 125 -19.37 -1.48 -11.83
C TYR A 125 -19.87 -0.71 -10.59
N LEU A 126 -20.68 -1.36 -9.74
CA LEU A 126 -21.08 -0.77 -8.46
C LEU A 126 -19.89 -0.54 -7.53
N TYR A 127 -18.95 -1.48 -7.49
CA TYR A 127 -17.71 -1.31 -6.73
C TYR A 127 -16.95 -0.07 -7.21
N VAL A 128 -16.70 0.04 -8.52
CA VAL A 128 -16.00 1.18 -9.11
C VAL A 128 -16.70 2.49 -8.77
N LEU A 129 -18.04 2.56 -8.92
CA LEU A 129 -18.81 3.75 -8.61
C LEU A 129 -18.68 4.14 -7.14
N MET A 130 -18.92 3.20 -6.21
CA MET A 130 -18.89 3.48 -4.77
C MET A 130 -17.48 3.86 -4.30
N SER A 131 -16.44 3.18 -4.78
CA SER A 131 -15.07 3.49 -4.45
C SER A 131 -14.61 4.85 -5.01
N CYS A 132 -15.06 5.23 -6.22
CA CYS A 132 -14.81 6.56 -6.77
C CYS A 132 -15.50 7.65 -5.95
N LEU A 133 -16.78 7.47 -5.59
CA LEU A 133 -17.54 8.41 -4.77
C LEU A 133 -16.93 8.56 -3.36
N ARG A 134 -16.57 7.44 -2.74
CA ARG A 134 -15.88 7.46 -1.45
C ARG A 134 -14.58 8.22 -1.53
N THR A 135 -13.77 7.95 -2.56
CA THR A 135 -12.50 8.63 -2.77
C THR A 135 -12.72 10.13 -2.98
N LEU A 136 -13.72 10.55 -3.76
CA LEU A 136 -14.10 11.96 -3.92
C LEU A 136 -14.39 12.62 -2.56
N CYS A 137 -15.31 12.03 -1.77
CA CYS A 137 -15.71 12.59 -0.48
C CYS A 137 -14.52 12.67 0.49
N THR A 138 -13.74 11.60 0.61
CA THR A 138 -12.57 11.54 1.51
C THR A 138 -11.50 12.55 1.12
N GLN A 139 -11.17 12.67 -0.18
CA GLN A 139 -10.16 13.62 -0.64
C GLN A 139 -10.64 15.07 -0.52
N PHE A 140 -11.92 15.33 -0.71
CA PHE A 140 -12.50 16.65 -0.48
C PHE A 140 -12.45 17.05 0.99
N VAL A 141 -12.89 16.17 1.90
CA VAL A 141 -12.81 16.38 3.35
C VAL A 141 -11.35 16.59 3.81
N ARG A 142 -10.41 15.85 3.21
CA ARG A 142 -8.97 16.02 3.45
C ARG A 142 -8.47 17.39 2.97
N SER A 143 -8.90 17.87 1.80
CA SER A 143 -8.53 19.20 1.30
C SER A 143 -9.07 20.33 2.20
N ARG A 144 -10.16 20.08 2.92
CA ARG A 144 -10.71 20.96 3.96
C ARG A 144 -9.96 20.88 5.29
N GLN A 145 -8.93 20.01 5.39
CA GLN A 145 -8.18 19.77 6.63
C GLN A 145 -9.04 19.24 7.80
N TRP A 146 -10.17 18.60 7.51
CA TRP A 146 -11.02 17.99 8.53
C TRP A 146 -10.48 16.61 8.91
N ASN A 147 -9.23 16.59 9.38
CA ASN A 147 -8.45 15.37 9.61
C ASN A 147 -9.12 14.38 10.58
N LYS A 148 -9.85 14.90 11.60
CA LYS A 148 -10.61 14.06 12.53
C LYS A 148 -11.72 13.29 11.83
N LEU A 149 -12.43 13.95 10.91
CA LEU A 149 -13.52 13.34 10.16
C LEU A 149 -12.99 12.23 9.22
N VAL A 150 -11.88 12.50 8.53
CA VAL A 150 -11.18 11.48 7.71
C VAL A 150 -10.75 10.27 8.54
N ALA A 151 -10.25 10.52 9.75
CA ALA A 151 -9.83 9.48 10.66
C ALA A 151 -10.97 8.58 11.12
N VAL A 152 -12.09 9.20 11.53
CA VAL A 152 -13.31 8.48 11.96
C VAL A 152 -13.88 7.68 10.78
N ASP A 153 -13.95 8.29 9.59
CA ASP A 153 -14.42 7.62 8.37
C ASP A 153 -13.60 6.36 8.05
N GLY A 154 -12.27 6.45 8.12
CA GLY A 154 -11.40 5.30 7.85
C GLY A 154 -11.66 4.12 8.77
N VAL A 155 -11.88 4.37 10.07
CA VAL A 155 -12.22 3.33 11.05
C VAL A 155 -13.64 2.82 10.79
N LEU A 156 -14.62 3.71 10.60
CA LEU A 156 -16.01 3.35 10.35
C LEU A 156 -16.16 2.47 9.10
N CYS A 157 -15.52 2.85 8.00
CA CYS A 157 -15.54 2.08 6.76
C CYS A 157 -14.95 0.67 6.97
N THR A 158 -13.81 0.56 7.67
CA THR A 158 -13.19 -0.75 7.91
C THR A 158 -14.07 -1.64 8.79
N VAL A 159 -14.65 -1.09 9.85
CA VAL A 159 -15.56 -1.82 10.75
C VAL A 159 -16.85 -2.22 10.00
N ALA A 160 -17.43 -1.31 9.23
CA ALA A 160 -18.61 -1.60 8.41
C ALA A 160 -18.34 -2.71 7.39
N THR A 161 -17.23 -2.61 6.65
CA THR A 161 -16.83 -3.65 5.69
C THR A 161 -16.66 -5.01 6.37
N MET A 162 -16.02 -5.04 7.57
CA MET A 162 -15.86 -6.28 8.34
C MET A 162 -17.19 -6.84 8.79
N ALA A 163 -18.12 -5.99 9.25
CA ALA A 163 -19.47 -6.42 9.61
C ALA A 163 -20.23 -7.01 8.41
N PHE A 164 -20.11 -6.39 7.24
CA PHE A 164 -20.72 -6.92 6.01
C PHE A 164 -20.01 -8.20 5.52
N TYR A 165 -18.70 -8.37 5.72
CA TYR A 165 -18.06 -9.68 5.48
C TYR A 165 -18.67 -10.77 6.36
N VAL A 166 -18.87 -10.51 7.65
CA VAL A 166 -19.55 -11.48 8.54
C VAL A 166 -20.95 -11.78 8.04
N LEU A 167 -21.72 -10.76 7.70
CA LEU A 167 -23.11 -10.93 7.25
C LEU A 167 -23.19 -11.72 5.92
N TYR A 168 -22.42 -11.33 4.91
CA TYR A 168 -22.55 -11.89 3.55
C TYR A 168 -21.77 -13.20 3.35
N LEU A 169 -20.61 -13.36 4.00
CA LEU A 169 -19.79 -14.56 3.83
C LEU A 169 -20.14 -15.65 4.83
N VAL A 170 -20.39 -15.29 6.10
CA VAL A 170 -20.71 -16.27 7.15
C VAL A 170 -22.22 -16.49 7.24
N GLY A 171 -23.01 -15.41 7.26
CA GLY A 171 -24.48 -15.48 7.36
C GLY A 171 -25.12 -16.03 6.10
N PHE A 172 -24.93 -15.36 4.96
CA PHE A 172 -25.58 -15.73 3.70
C PHE A 172 -24.77 -16.67 2.81
N LYS A 173 -23.47 -16.84 3.07
CA LYS A 173 -22.56 -17.72 2.31
C LYS A 173 -22.51 -17.40 0.81
N TRP A 174 -22.50 -16.10 0.45
CA TRP A 174 -22.54 -15.64 -0.94
C TRP A 174 -21.19 -15.68 -1.66
N GLY A 175 -20.11 -16.25 -1.07
CA GLY A 175 -18.80 -16.42 -1.72
C GLY A 175 -18.27 -15.11 -2.32
N ALA A 176 -17.82 -15.16 -3.58
CA ALA A 176 -17.25 -13.99 -4.27
C ALA A 176 -18.22 -12.80 -4.38
N ASN A 177 -19.52 -13.06 -4.58
CA ASN A 177 -20.54 -12.00 -4.57
C ASN A 177 -20.61 -11.29 -3.23
N GLY A 178 -20.62 -12.06 -2.13
CA GLY A 178 -20.62 -11.52 -0.77
C GLY A 178 -19.38 -10.68 -0.45
N TYR A 179 -18.23 -11.09 -0.98
CA TYR A 179 -16.98 -10.34 -0.83
C TYR A 179 -17.07 -8.95 -1.50
N LEU A 180 -17.49 -8.88 -2.76
CA LEU A 180 -17.65 -7.62 -3.46
C LEU A 180 -18.72 -6.73 -2.82
N LEU A 181 -19.88 -7.31 -2.48
CA LEU A 181 -20.97 -6.58 -1.83
C LEU A 181 -20.55 -6.01 -0.48
N ALA A 182 -19.72 -6.70 0.29
CA ALA A 182 -19.24 -6.17 1.57
C ALA A 182 -18.38 -4.91 1.39
N ILE A 183 -17.52 -4.87 0.37
CA ILE A 183 -16.72 -3.67 0.06
C ILE A 183 -17.64 -2.54 -0.42
N ILE A 184 -18.57 -2.83 -1.35
CA ILE A 184 -19.54 -1.86 -1.87
C ILE A 184 -20.36 -1.25 -0.72
N SER A 185 -20.85 -2.09 0.20
CA SER A 185 -21.64 -1.67 1.35
C SER A 185 -20.83 -0.83 2.34
N GLY A 186 -19.57 -1.22 2.58
CA GLY A 186 -18.65 -0.45 3.41
C GLY A 186 -18.33 0.93 2.82
N ASP A 187 -18.05 0.99 1.52
CA ASP A 187 -17.83 2.25 0.80
C ASP A 187 -19.10 3.12 0.80
N PHE A 188 -20.28 2.51 0.63
CA PHE A 188 -21.56 3.22 0.70
C PHE A 188 -21.81 3.84 2.08
N VAL A 189 -21.55 3.09 3.18
CA VAL A 189 -21.66 3.62 4.55
C VAL A 189 -20.71 4.80 4.76
N SER A 190 -19.47 4.70 4.26
CA SER A 190 -18.50 5.79 4.30
C SER A 190 -18.98 7.04 3.54
N VAL A 191 -19.45 6.86 2.30
CA VAL A 191 -20.02 7.97 1.51
C VAL A 191 -21.18 8.62 2.25
N LEU A 192 -22.13 7.84 2.77
CA LEU A 192 -23.28 8.33 3.49
C LEU A 192 -22.85 9.10 4.76
N PHE A 193 -21.92 8.54 5.52
CA PHE A 193 -21.37 9.17 6.72
C PHE A 193 -20.73 10.53 6.41
N LEU A 194 -19.85 10.58 5.40
CA LEU A 194 -19.18 11.83 5.00
C LEU A 194 -20.16 12.84 4.42
N MET A 195 -21.13 12.40 3.64
CA MET A 195 -22.20 13.26 3.11
C MET A 195 -23.01 13.92 4.22
N ILE A 196 -23.43 13.13 5.24
CA ILE A 196 -24.25 13.62 6.36
C ILE A 196 -23.43 14.52 7.29
N THR A 197 -22.29 14.03 7.80
CA THR A 197 -21.49 14.74 8.80
C THR A 197 -20.75 15.96 8.23
N GLY A 198 -20.25 15.84 6.99
CA GLY A 198 -19.62 16.94 6.26
C GLY A 198 -20.60 17.87 5.56
N LYS A 199 -21.91 17.53 5.53
CA LYS A 199 -22.95 18.25 4.77
C LYS A 199 -22.51 18.49 3.33
N LEU A 200 -21.90 17.47 2.69
CA LEU A 200 -21.25 17.61 1.39
C LEU A 200 -22.23 17.94 0.26
N TRP A 201 -23.53 17.65 0.43
CA TRP A 201 -24.55 18.07 -0.51
C TRP A 201 -24.62 19.60 -0.70
N ASN A 202 -24.20 20.41 0.30
CA ASN A 202 -24.15 21.86 0.20
C ASN A 202 -23.05 22.37 -0.74
N TYR A 203 -22.12 21.48 -1.11
CA TYR A 203 -21.04 21.79 -2.05
C TYR A 203 -21.36 21.37 -3.49
N VAL A 204 -22.54 20.76 -3.73
CA VAL A 204 -23.01 20.47 -5.08
C VAL A 204 -23.66 21.70 -5.66
N GLU A 205 -23.04 22.31 -6.66
CA GLU A 205 -23.52 23.52 -7.33
C GLU A 205 -23.51 23.30 -8.85
N LEU A 206 -24.68 22.90 -9.40
CA LEU A 206 -24.83 22.61 -10.82
C LEU A 206 -24.99 23.88 -11.69
N LYS A 207 -25.33 25.02 -11.05
CA LYS A 207 -25.46 26.30 -11.74
C LYS A 207 -24.10 27.02 -11.76
N GLY A 208 -23.67 27.46 -12.95
CA GLY A 208 -22.42 28.24 -13.08
C GLY A 208 -21.13 27.42 -13.01
N ILE A 209 -21.14 26.19 -13.57
CA ILE A 209 -19.96 25.34 -13.63
C ILE A 209 -18.79 26.07 -14.28
N ASN A 210 -17.68 26.21 -13.56
CA ASN A 210 -16.46 26.80 -14.07
C ASN A 210 -15.71 25.79 -14.96
N LYS A 211 -15.92 25.92 -16.28
CA LYS A 211 -15.28 25.02 -17.26
C LYS A 211 -13.77 25.18 -17.30
N ASP A 212 -13.25 26.36 -17.01
CA ASP A 212 -11.80 26.62 -17.01
C ASP A 212 -11.13 25.90 -15.83
N LEU A 213 -11.71 25.98 -14.64
CA LEU A 213 -11.25 25.20 -13.48
C LEU A 213 -11.33 23.69 -13.76
N TRP A 214 -12.45 23.22 -14.33
CA TRP A 214 -12.62 21.81 -14.70
C TRP A 214 -11.55 21.33 -15.67
N LYS A 215 -11.27 22.13 -16.73
CA LYS A 215 -10.22 21.84 -17.70
C LYS A 215 -8.83 21.80 -17.05
N GLN A 216 -8.53 22.73 -16.13
CA GLN A 216 -7.27 22.73 -15.37
C GLN A 216 -7.13 21.47 -14.48
N MET A 217 -8.21 21.06 -13.80
CA MET A 217 -8.23 19.86 -12.97
C MET A 217 -7.99 18.61 -13.82
N LEU A 218 -8.65 18.49 -14.99
CA LEU A 218 -8.45 17.37 -15.93
C LEU A 218 -7.03 17.38 -16.52
N HIS A 219 -6.51 18.53 -16.93
CA HIS A 219 -5.15 18.64 -17.47
C HIS A 219 -4.09 18.22 -16.45
N PHE A 220 -4.35 18.47 -15.17
CA PHE A 220 -3.48 18.03 -14.08
C PHE A 220 -3.60 16.52 -13.79
N SER A 221 -4.80 15.96 -13.82
CA SER A 221 -5.06 14.59 -13.38
C SER A 221 -4.83 13.53 -14.45
N LEU A 222 -5.19 13.79 -15.71
CA LEU A 222 -5.05 12.82 -16.80
C LEU A 222 -3.62 12.27 -16.98
N PRO A 223 -2.55 13.08 -16.93
CA PRO A 223 -1.18 12.55 -17.02
C PRO A 223 -0.76 11.62 -15.88
N MET A 224 -1.53 11.57 -14.79
CA MET A 224 -1.23 10.68 -13.65
C MET A 224 -1.81 9.26 -13.85
N ILE A 225 -2.75 9.07 -14.77
CA ILE A 225 -3.37 7.76 -15.02
C ILE A 225 -2.34 6.69 -15.42
N PRO A 226 -1.41 6.92 -16.39
CA PRO A 226 -0.40 5.92 -16.74
C PRO A 226 0.46 5.46 -15.55
N ALA A 227 0.77 6.36 -14.62
CA ALA A 227 1.51 6.01 -13.41
C ALA A 227 0.70 5.11 -12.47
N GLN A 228 -0.61 5.38 -12.31
CA GLN A 228 -1.51 4.56 -11.51
C GLN A 228 -1.70 3.16 -12.13
N ILE A 229 -1.82 3.08 -13.45
CA ILE A 229 -1.90 1.81 -14.16
C ILE A 229 -0.60 1.02 -14.02
N SER A 230 0.57 1.66 -14.16
CA SER A 230 1.87 1.00 -13.97
C SER A 230 2.02 0.45 -12.55
N PHE A 231 1.56 1.21 -11.55
CA PHE A 231 1.53 0.74 -10.16
C PHE A 231 0.59 -0.45 -9.98
N TRP A 232 -0.60 -0.42 -10.60
CA TRP A 232 -1.53 -1.55 -10.58
C TRP A 232 -0.92 -2.79 -11.24
N ILE A 233 -0.28 -2.66 -12.40
CA ILE A 233 0.37 -3.77 -13.09
C ILE A 233 1.38 -4.48 -12.17
N ILE A 234 2.27 -3.71 -11.51
CA ILE A 234 3.29 -4.30 -10.61
C ILE A 234 2.66 -5.06 -9.43
N ASN A 235 1.50 -4.61 -8.94
CA ASN A 235 0.91 -5.16 -7.72
C ASN A 235 -0.19 -6.20 -7.97
N ALA A 236 -0.69 -6.30 -9.18
CA ALA A 236 -1.86 -7.13 -9.49
C ALA A 236 -1.62 -8.17 -10.59
N SER A 237 -0.66 -7.93 -11.50
CA SER A 237 -0.44 -8.82 -12.65
C SER A 237 -0.15 -10.25 -12.24
N ASP A 238 0.54 -10.47 -11.15
CA ASP A 238 0.90 -11.77 -10.60
C ASP A 238 -0.32 -12.70 -10.46
N LEU A 239 -1.43 -12.14 -9.91
CA LEU A 239 -2.65 -12.90 -9.69
C LEU A 239 -3.28 -13.37 -11.01
N PHE A 240 -3.23 -12.51 -12.03
CA PHE A 240 -3.78 -12.83 -13.35
C PHE A 240 -2.92 -13.87 -14.08
N PHE A 241 -1.61 -13.68 -14.09
CA PHE A 241 -0.69 -14.65 -14.69
C PHE A 241 -0.77 -16.01 -14.01
N VAL A 242 -0.82 -16.07 -12.68
CA VAL A 242 -0.96 -17.31 -11.93
C VAL A 242 -2.30 -17.98 -12.23
N ARG A 243 -3.40 -17.22 -12.28
CA ARG A 243 -4.72 -17.76 -12.62
C ARG A 243 -4.73 -18.44 -13.99
N GLU A 244 -4.21 -17.75 -15.00
CA GLU A 244 -4.28 -18.25 -16.39
C GLU A 244 -3.27 -19.36 -16.68
N MET A 245 -2.06 -19.29 -16.12
CA MET A 245 -0.97 -20.19 -16.46
C MET A 245 -0.86 -21.43 -15.55
N CYS A 246 -1.45 -21.38 -14.33
CA CYS A 246 -1.35 -22.47 -13.37
C CYS A 246 -2.65 -23.27 -13.22
N SER A 247 -3.66 -23.00 -14.05
CA SER A 247 -4.91 -23.77 -14.01
C SER A 247 -4.66 -25.24 -14.36
N GLY A 248 -5.16 -26.14 -13.50
CA GLY A 248 -4.95 -27.60 -13.64
C GLY A 248 -3.66 -28.13 -13.01
N LEU A 249 -2.75 -27.27 -12.57
CA LEU A 249 -1.53 -27.70 -11.87
C LEU A 249 -1.91 -28.26 -10.48
N ASP A 250 -1.36 -29.44 -10.14
CA ASP A 250 -1.67 -30.17 -8.89
C ASP A 250 -3.16 -30.36 -8.62
N GLY A 251 -3.97 -30.49 -9.68
CA GLY A 251 -5.43 -30.66 -9.58
C GLY A 251 -6.20 -29.46 -9.06
N ARG A 252 -5.56 -28.28 -9.01
CA ARG A 252 -6.18 -27.01 -8.60
C ARG A 252 -6.53 -26.14 -9.80
N ASP A 253 -7.63 -25.41 -9.71
CA ASP A 253 -7.96 -24.39 -10.70
C ASP A 253 -7.10 -23.12 -10.52
N GLY A 254 -7.06 -22.27 -11.52
CA GLY A 254 -6.26 -21.04 -11.49
C GLY A 254 -6.71 -20.05 -10.41
N ASN A 255 -8.01 -20.03 -10.06
CA ASN A 255 -8.50 -19.21 -8.97
C ASN A 255 -7.96 -19.68 -7.63
N ALA A 256 -7.88 -21.00 -7.38
CA ALA A 256 -7.31 -21.54 -6.16
C ALA A 256 -5.83 -21.13 -6.00
N TRP A 257 -5.04 -21.18 -7.07
CA TRP A 257 -3.66 -20.70 -7.03
C TRP A 257 -3.56 -19.20 -6.73
N SER A 258 -4.42 -18.37 -7.36
CA SER A 258 -4.50 -16.93 -7.05
C SER A 258 -4.96 -16.67 -5.61
N GLY A 259 -5.86 -17.50 -5.08
CA GLY A 259 -6.29 -17.45 -3.68
C GLY A 259 -5.14 -17.73 -2.71
N LEU A 260 -4.34 -18.76 -2.97
CA LEU A 260 -3.14 -19.07 -2.19
C LEU A 260 -2.10 -17.95 -2.29
N LEU A 261 -1.79 -17.48 -3.50
CA LEU A 261 -0.86 -16.37 -3.70
C LEU A 261 -1.32 -15.11 -2.95
N SER A 262 -2.61 -14.75 -3.05
CA SER A 262 -3.18 -13.60 -2.34
C SER A 262 -3.08 -13.74 -0.81
N THR A 263 -3.19 -14.97 -0.30
CA THR A 263 -3.01 -15.27 1.12
C THR A 263 -1.54 -15.13 1.53
N GLY A 264 -0.61 -15.48 0.64
CA GLY A 264 0.83 -15.27 0.85
C GLY A 264 1.22 -13.80 1.03
N TYR A 265 0.47 -12.85 0.48
CA TYR A 265 0.69 -11.41 0.71
C TYR A 265 0.38 -10.94 2.13
N PHE A 266 -0.24 -11.75 2.98
CA PHE A 266 -0.60 -11.36 4.34
C PHE A 266 0.59 -10.82 5.15
N LEU A 267 1.64 -11.61 5.31
CA LEU A 267 2.82 -11.23 6.07
C LEU A 267 3.61 -10.08 5.40
N PRO A 268 3.87 -10.09 4.09
CA PRO A 268 4.45 -8.97 3.37
C PRO A 268 3.69 -7.65 3.56
N THR A 269 2.37 -7.69 3.68
CA THR A 269 1.54 -6.49 3.91
C THR A 269 1.84 -5.83 5.26
N ILE A 270 2.24 -6.58 6.29
CA ILE A 270 2.69 -6.01 7.57
C ILE A 270 3.90 -5.11 7.33
N LEU A 271 4.88 -5.59 6.56
CA LEU A 271 6.10 -4.84 6.27
C LEU A 271 5.81 -3.56 5.45
N THR A 272 4.97 -3.67 4.41
CA THR A 272 4.59 -2.50 3.60
C THR A 272 3.77 -1.49 4.41
N THR A 273 2.94 -1.95 5.34
CA THR A 273 2.18 -1.07 6.25
C THR A 273 3.11 -0.27 7.16
N LEU A 274 4.13 -0.91 7.74
CA LEU A 274 5.17 -0.22 8.52
C LEU A 274 5.94 0.78 7.66
N GLY A 275 6.27 0.39 6.42
CA GLY A 275 6.92 1.25 5.44
C GLY A 275 6.09 2.49 5.10
N LEU A 276 4.78 2.35 4.91
CA LEU A 276 3.86 3.46 4.64
C LEU A 276 3.76 4.44 5.80
N ILE A 277 3.65 3.94 7.03
CA ILE A 277 3.61 4.79 8.24
C ILE A 277 4.89 5.63 8.35
N PHE A 278 6.03 4.99 8.12
CA PHE A 278 7.31 5.71 8.07
C PHE A 278 7.33 6.74 6.94
N TYR A 279 6.88 6.37 5.74
CA TYR A 279 6.90 7.24 4.57
C TYR A 279 6.01 8.48 4.74
N ASP A 280 4.83 8.34 5.33
CA ASP A 280 3.92 9.46 5.61
C ASP A 280 4.58 10.50 6.54
N ALA A 281 5.33 10.05 7.55
CA ALA A 281 6.11 10.93 8.44
C ALA A 281 7.36 11.51 7.74
N TRP A 282 8.02 10.70 6.92
CA TRP A 282 9.25 11.05 6.20
C TRP A 282 9.04 12.14 5.16
N GLN A 283 7.95 12.07 4.39
CA GLN A 283 7.68 13.03 3.30
C GLN A 283 7.75 14.49 3.76
N LEU A 284 7.20 14.77 4.94
CA LEU A 284 7.21 16.13 5.48
C LEU A 284 8.62 16.62 5.76
N SER A 285 9.45 15.77 6.38
CA SER A 285 10.86 16.08 6.69
C SER A 285 11.71 16.17 5.42
N ALA A 286 11.46 15.33 4.42
CA ALA A 286 12.20 15.30 3.17
C ALA A 286 12.08 16.62 2.38
N VAL A 287 10.89 17.25 2.40
CA VAL A 287 10.62 18.50 1.66
C VAL A 287 11.21 19.72 2.38
N THR A 288 11.22 19.71 3.72
CA THR A 288 11.66 20.87 4.52
C THR A 288 13.18 20.97 4.67
N GLU A 289 13.94 19.88 4.47
CA GLU A 289 15.39 19.87 4.63
C GLU A 289 16.07 20.33 3.34
N GLU A 290 16.73 21.49 3.39
CA GLU A 290 17.47 22.06 2.24
C GLU A 290 18.98 21.94 2.41
N GLU A 291 19.50 22.22 3.61
CA GLU A 291 20.93 22.14 3.90
C GLU A 291 21.37 20.72 4.28
N GLY A 292 22.40 20.21 3.61
CA GLY A 292 22.94 18.86 3.91
C GLY A 292 22.05 17.71 3.47
N ARG A 293 21.10 17.93 2.55
CA ARG A 293 20.11 16.98 2.04
C ARG A 293 20.71 15.59 1.70
N ALA A 294 21.83 15.53 1.02
CA ALA A 294 22.49 14.27 0.65
C ALA A 294 22.85 13.42 1.88
N ARG A 295 23.46 14.03 2.89
CA ARG A 295 23.85 13.36 4.15
C ARG A 295 22.62 12.95 4.96
N PHE A 296 21.62 13.80 5.01
CA PHE A 296 20.35 13.53 5.71
C PHE A 296 19.63 12.33 5.10
N PHE A 297 19.41 12.33 3.79
CA PHE A 297 18.77 11.21 3.08
C PHE A 297 19.56 9.90 3.24
N THR A 298 20.89 9.96 3.09
CA THR A 298 21.79 8.80 3.28
C THR A 298 21.67 8.21 4.68
N LYS A 299 21.71 9.07 5.72
CA LYS A 299 21.61 8.64 7.12
C LYS A 299 20.26 8.01 7.44
N ILE A 300 19.19 8.66 7.02
CA ILE A 300 17.83 8.14 7.24
C ILE A 300 17.60 6.83 6.48
N PHE A 301 18.01 6.75 5.21
CA PHE A 301 17.90 5.50 4.44
C PHE A 301 18.67 4.35 5.09
N ARG A 302 19.87 4.62 5.60
CA ARG A 302 20.68 3.62 6.32
C ARG A 302 19.93 3.06 7.53
N THR A 303 19.30 3.92 8.34
CA THR A 303 18.53 3.51 9.52
C THR A 303 17.26 2.77 9.11
N TYR A 304 16.50 3.32 8.16
CA TYR A 304 15.27 2.72 7.64
C TYR A 304 15.49 1.33 7.04
N SER A 305 16.51 1.20 6.16
CA SER A 305 16.84 -0.09 5.55
C SER A 305 17.28 -1.12 6.58
N SER A 306 18.02 -0.71 7.65
CA SER A 306 18.38 -1.63 8.74
C SER A 306 17.17 -2.24 9.43
N VAL A 307 16.18 -1.41 9.77
CA VAL A 307 14.95 -1.86 10.41
C VAL A 307 14.17 -2.80 9.49
N LEU A 308 14.01 -2.41 8.21
CA LEU A 308 13.29 -3.24 7.25
C LEU A 308 13.95 -4.60 7.01
N PHE A 309 15.28 -4.67 6.92
CA PHE A 309 16.00 -5.94 6.79
C PHE A 309 15.79 -6.84 8.01
N CYS A 310 15.86 -6.30 9.22
CA CYS A 310 15.59 -7.07 10.45
C CYS A 310 14.14 -7.55 10.51
N CYS A 311 13.18 -6.70 10.15
CA CYS A 311 11.76 -7.10 10.10
C CYS A 311 11.53 -8.17 9.03
N ALA A 312 12.14 -8.02 7.84
CA ALA A 312 12.02 -8.99 6.75
C ALA A 312 12.57 -10.36 7.16
N ALA A 313 13.78 -10.41 7.73
CA ALA A 313 14.35 -11.66 8.24
C ALA A 313 13.45 -12.31 9.31
N GLY A 314 13.00 -11.53 10.29
CA GLY A 314 12.08 -12.05 11.31
C GLY A 314 10.77 -12.59 10.74
N ILE A 315 10.21 -11.95 9.70
CA ILE A 315 9.00 -12.43 9.03
C ILE A 315 9.28 -13.73 8.27
N ILE A 316 10.40 -13.84 7.56
CA ILE A 316 10.78 -15.08 6.84
C ILE A 316 10.97 -16.22 7.85
N TRP A 317 11.72 -15.99 8.92
CA TRP A 317 11.93 -16.99 9.97
C TRP A 317 10.62 -17.50 10.60
N LEU A 318 9.70 -16.56 10.91
CA LEU A 318 8.43 -16.88 11.59
C LEU A 318 7.28 -17.20 10.63
N CYS A 319 7.50 -17.21 9.30
CA CYS A 319 6.37 -17.31 8.36
C CYS A 319 5.59 -18.62 8.50
N ARG A 320 6.26 -19.76 8.65
CA ARG A 320 5.57 -21.07 8.79
C ARG A 320 4.69 -21.13 10.05
N PRO A 321 5.19 -20.85 11.26
CA PRO A 321 4.34 -20.84 12.44
C PRO A 321 3.23 -19.80 12.40
N VAL A 322 3.47 -18.62 11.84
CA VAL A 322 2.44 -17.58 11.75
C VAL A 322 1.35 -17.94 10.73
N MET A 323 1.71 -18.59 9.63
CA MET A 323 0.73 -19.01 8.62
C MET A 323 -0.23 -20.11 9.11
N HIS A 324 0.02 -20.76 10.26
CA HIS A 324 -0.96 -21.62 10.91
C HIS A 324 -2.20 -20.88 11.45
N ILE A 325 -2.16 -19.53 11.52
CA ILE A 325 -3.33 -18.71 11.83
C ILE A 325 -4.38 -18.81 10.72
N MET A 326 -3.96 -19.13 9.48
CA MET A 326 -4.86 -19.34 8.37
C MET A 326 -5.54 -20.71 8.45
N LYS A 327 -6.69 -20.86 7.80
CA LYS A 327 -7.35 -22.16 7.68
C LYS A 327 -6.40 -23.19 7.01
N SER A 328 -6.44 -24.42 7.44
CA SER A 328 -5.45 -25.47 7.08
C SER A 328 -5.23 -25.65 5.57
N ASN A 329 -6.29 -25.53 4.77
CA ASN A 329 -6.20 -25.64 3.31
C ASN A 329 -5.44 -24.47 2.64
N TYR A 330 -5.28 -23.32 3.34
CA TYR A 330 -4.49 -22.17 2.89
C TYR A 330 -3.04 -22.22 3.39
N TYR A 331 -2.68 -23.19 4.21
CA TYR A 331 -1.33 -23.26 4.80
C TYR A 331 -0.24 -23.27 3.74
N TYR A 332 -0.46 -23.91 2.60
CA TYR A 332 0.49 -23.92 1.48
C TYR A 332 0.97 -22.53 1.05
N ALA A 333 0.21 -21.48 1.32
CA ALA A 333 0.55 -20.10 0.96
C ALA A 333 1.87 -19.61 1.61
N TRP A 334 2.40 -20.29 2.64
CA TRP A 334 3.69 -19.95 3.23
C TRP A 334 4.84 -20.02 2.21
N HIS A 335 4.75 -20.85 1.18
CA HIS A 335 5.77 -20.97 0.14
C HIS A 335 5.97 -19.66 -0.64
N PHE A 336 4.94 -18.84 -0.76
CA PHE A 336 5.01 -17.56 -1.45
C PHE A 336 5.61 -16.44 -0.60
N VAL A 337 5.50 -16.56 0.74
CA VAL A 337 5.85 -15.49 1.69
C VAL A 337 7.30 -15.01 1.57
N PRO A 338 8.34 -15.87 1.52
CA PRO A 338 9.72 -15.42 1.60
C PRO A 338 10.09 -14.41 0.49
N PHE A 339 9.79 -14.73 -0.76
CA PHE A 339 10.09 -13.83 -1.88
C PHE A 339 9.16 -12.64 -1.98
N LEU A 340 7.90 -12.76 -1.52
CA LEU A 340 7.00 -11.62 -1.38
C LEU A 340 7.46 -10.64 -0.29
N VAL A 341 8.10 -11.10 0.78
CA VAL A 341 8.74 -10.24 1.80
C VAL A 341 9.92 -9.48 1.19
N LEU A 342 10.76 -10.14 0.38
CA LEU A 342 11.82 -9.49 -0.37
C LEU A 342 11.27 -8.42 -1.33
N ALA A 343 10.22 -8.76 -2.08
CA ALA A 343 9.52 -7.84 -2.97
C ALA A 343 8.98 -6.61 -2.20
N SER A 344 8.34 -6.85 -1.05
CA SER A 344 7.81 -5.80 -0.18
C SER A 344 8.92 -4.91 0.43
N THR A 345 10.07 -5.48 0.77
CA THR A 345 11.25 -4.71 1.20
C THR A 345 11.72 -3.76 0.11
N CYS A 346 11.84 -4.26 -1.13
CA CYS A 346 12.17 -3.43 -2.29
C CYS A 346 11.09 -2.37 -2.56
N SER A 347 9.81 -2.71 -2.39
CA SER A 347 8.70 -1.75 -2.51
C SER A 347 8.82 -0.60 -1.51
N CYS A 348 9.14 -0.89 -0.25
CA CYS A 348 9.39 0.12 0.78
C CYS A 348 10.58 1.03 0.42
N PHE A 349 11.66 0.46 -0.13
CA PHE A 349 12.80 1.25 -0.62
C PHE A 349 12.40 2.13 -1.81
N ASN A 350 11.58 1.60 -2.72
CA ASN A 350 11.06 2.37 -3.86
C ASN A 350 10.20 3.55 -3.43
N GLN A 351 9.40 3.39 -2.38
CA GLN A 351 8.62 4.49 -1.80
C GLN A 351 9.54 5.54 -1.19
N PHE A 352 10.56 5.14 -0.44
CA PHE A 352 11.55 6.08 0.09
C PHE A 352 12.24 6.87 -1.03
N MET A 353 12.70 6.19 -2.08
CA MET A 353 13.35 6.84 -3.25
C MET A 353 12.39 7.76 -4.00
N ASN A 354 11.07 7.51 -3.97
CA ASN A 354 10.09 8.39 -4.58
C ASN A 354 10.14 9.82 -4.00
N SER A 355 10.52 9.98 -2.73
CA SER A 355 10.70 11.30 -2.11
C SER A 355 11.77 12.15 -2.81
N VAL A 356 12.78 11.53 -3.41
CA VAL A 356 13.83 12.22 -4.18
C VAL A 356 13.22 12.92 -5.40
N TYR A 357 12.33 12.23 -6.11
CA TYR A 357 11.64 12.81 -7.28
C TYR A 357 10.66 13.93 -6.88
N VAL A 358 10.01 13.80 -5.72
CA VAL A 358 9.12 14.84 -5.17
C VAL A 358 9.92 16.11 -4.87
N VAL A 359 11.03 15.96 -4.15
CA VAL A 359 11.89 17.09 -3.76
C VAL A 359 12.56 17.76 -4.96
N THR A 360 12.99 16.96 -5.96
CA THR A 360 13.62 17.48 -7.18
C THR A 360 12.63 17.89 -8.24
N LYS A 361 11.31 17.74 -8.00
CA LYS A 361 10.20 18.04 -8.93
C LYS A 361 10.32 17.31 -10.28
N LYS A 362 10.90 16.10 -10.30
CA LYS A 362 11.14 15.28 -11.50
C LYS A 362 10.20 14.07 -11.58
N SER A 363 8.89 14.29 -11.44
CA SER A 363 7.87 13.23 -11.39
C SER A 363 7.84 12.34 -12.65
N SER A 364 8.18 12.89 -13.83
CA SER A 364 8.25 12.11 -15.07
C SER A 364 9.27 10.97 -14.99
N ARG A 365 10.42 11.17 -14.33
CA ARG A 365 11.41 10.09 -14.14
C ARG A 365 10.90 9.01 -13.19
N SER A 366 10.17 9.39 -12.14
CA SER A 366 9.50 8.41 -11.26
C SER A 366 8.53 7.51 -12.07
N MET A 367 7.76 8.10 -12.99
CA MET A 367 6.88 7.37 -13.89
C MET A 367 7.65 6.40 -14.79
N VAL A 368 8.72 6.86 -15.45
CA VAL A 368 9.53 6.02 -16.34
C VAL A 368 10.13 4.82 -15.62
N THR A 369 10.66 5.01 -14.39
CA THR A 369 11.21 3.90 -13.59
C THR A 369 10.13 2.89 -13.19
N MET A 370 8.92 3.36 -12.88
CA MET A 370 7.79 2.46 -12.57
C MET A 370 7.32 1.69 -13.80
N MET A 371 7.23 2.35 -14.96
CA MET A 371 6.87 1.67 -16.22
C MET A 371 7.90 0.61 -16.60
N ALA A 372 9.18 0.89 -16.48
CA ALA A 372 10.24 -0.09 -16.70
C ALA A 372 10.07 -1.30 -15.77
N GLY A 373 9.76 -1.07 -14.49
CA GLY A 373 9.46 -2.14 -13.53
C GLY A 373 8.22 -2.94 -13.90
N ALA A 374 7.14 -2.29 -14.33
CA ALA A 374 5.90 -2.95 -14.72
C ALA A 374 6.09 -3.88 -15.94
N ILE A 375 6.75 -3.36 -16.97
CA ILE A 375 7.05 -4.13 -18.18
C ILE A 375 7.95 -5.33 -17.85
N SER A 376 9.03 -5.09 -17.09
CA SER A 376 9.95 -6.14 -16.66
C SER A 376 9.25 -7.20 -15.79
N ASN A 377 8.38 -6.79 -14.87
CA ASN A 377 7.60 -7.70 -14.03
C ASN A 377 6.67 -8.59 -14.88
N CYS A 378 5.93 -8.03 -15.86
CA CYS A 378 5.10 -8.83 -16.76
C CYS A 378 5.91 -9.86 -17.57
N ILE A 379 7.05 -9.46 -18.13
CA ILE A 379 7.93 -10.35 -18.86
C ILE A 379 8.44 -11.48 -17.95
N MET A 380 8.93 -11.13 -16.77
CA MET A 380 9.42 -12.12 -15.80
C MET A 380 8.31 -13.03 -15.28
N ASN A 381 7.10 -12.52 -15.04
CA ASN A 381 5.96 -13.35 -14.67
C ASN A 381 5.69 -14.45 -15.69
N TYR A 382 5.65 -14.09 -16.98
CA TYR A 382 5.41 -15.08 -18.03
C TYR A 382 6.46 -16.20 -18.03
N PHE A 383 7.76 -15.86 -18.00
CA PHE A 383 8.82 -16.87 -18.06
C PHE A 383 8.96 -17.65 -16.74
N PHE A 384 8.91 -16.97 -15.59
CA PHE A 384 9.16 -17.62 -14.31
C PHE A 384 8.01 -18.51 -13.86
N ILE A 385 6.77 -18.11 -14.15
CA ILE A 385 5.61 -18.98 -13.89
C ILE A 385 5.66 -20.22 -14.79
N LYS A 386 6.08 -20.06 -16.05
CA LYS A 386 6.26 -21.18 -16.96
C LYS A 386 7.32 -22.18 -16.47
N TRP A 387 8.40 -21.69 -15.83
CA TRP A 387 9.50 -22.54 -15.37
C TRP A 387 9.30 -23.10 -13.95
N TRP A 388 8.76 -22.33 -13.06
CA TRP A 388 8.65 -22.66 -11.62
C TRP A 388 7.21 -22.70 -11.10
N GLY A 389 6.21 -22.63 -11.97
CA GLY A 389 4.80 -22.58 -11.54
C GLY A 389 4.46 -21.33 -10.74
N PRO A 390 3.47 -21.39 -9.83
CA PRO A 390 2.95 -20.22 -9.13
C PRO A 390 3.99 -19.45 -8.30
N ILE A 391 5.02 -20.15 -7.79
CA ILE A 391 6.09 -19.52 -7.02
C ILE A 391 6.94 -18.57 -7.88
N GLY A 392 7.01 -18.83 -9.19
CA GLY A 392 7.69 -17.96 -10.16
C GLY A 392 7.18 -16.54 -10.16
N ALA A 393 5.89 -16.31 -9.86
CA ALA A 393 5.31 -14.98 -9.71
C ALA A 393 5.98 -14.19 -8.58
N THR A 394 6.33 -14.84 -7.48
CA THR A 394 6.99 -14.19 -6.34
C THR A 394 8.43 -13.76 -6.67
N TYR A 395 9.12 -14.58 -7.47
CA TYR A 395 10.46 -14.26 -7.99
C TYR A 395 10.40 -13.07 -8.95
N ALA A 396 9.39 -13.05 -9.85
CA ALA A 396 9.17 -11.94 -10.77
C ALA A 396 8.89 -10.62 -10.04
N SER A 397 8.03 -10.64 -9.03
CA SER A 397 7.72 -9.48 -8.20
C SER A 397 8.95 -8.95 -7.46
N PHE A 398 9.75 -9.85 -6.86
CA PHE A 398 11.00 -9.44 -6.20
C PHE A 398 11.98 -8.79 -7.18
N LEU A 399 12.29 -9.45 -8.28
CA LEU A 399 13.27 -8.93 -9.26
C LEU A 399 12.78 -7.67 -9.97
N GLY A 400 11.48 -7.58 -10.29
CA GLY A 400 10.88 -6.39 -10.87
C GLY A 400 11.00 -5.17 -9.97
N LEU A 401 10.66 -5.31 -8.68
CA LEU A 401 10.79 -4.23 -7.70
C LEU A 401 12.26 -3.93 -7.33
N ALA A 402 13.15 -4.93 -7.36
CA ALA A 402 14.59 -4.73 -7.19
C ALA A 402 15.19 -3.94 -8.37
N LEU A 403 14.73 -4.19 -9.60
CA LEU A 403 15.12 -3.39 -10.77
C LEU A 403 14.70 -1.93 -10.60
N VAL A 404 13.45 -1.67 -10.22
CA VAL A 404 12.98 -0.30 -9.94
C VAL A 404 13.84 0.36 -8.88
N PHE A 405 14.15 -0.34 -7.78
CA PHE A 405 15.00 0.17 -6.72
C PHE A 405 16.41 0.52 -7.21
N THR A 406 16.99 -0.33 -8.04
CA THR A 406 18.32 -0.09 -8.64
C THR A 406 18.31 1.17 -9.51
N LEU A 407 17.34 1.30 -10.41
CA LEU A 407 17.20 2.48 -11.27
C LEU A 407 17.01 3.76 -10.46
N ARG A 408 16.15 3.72 -9.43
CA ARG A 408 15.90 4.85 -8.54
C ARG A 408 17.10 5.20 -7.68
N SER A 409 17.89 4.22 -7.26
CA SER A 409 19.13 4.45 -6.50
C SER A 409 20.18 5.17 -7.33
N ILE A 410 20.31 4.80 -8.61
CA ILE A 410 21.19 5.49 -9.56
C ILE A 410 20.72 6.94 -9.76
N ASP A 411 19.42 7.14 -9.95
CA ASP A 411 18.84 8.48 -10.10
C ASP A 411 19.03 9.33 -8.83
N ALA A 412 18.82 8.75 -7.64
CA ALA A 412 19.01 9.45 -6.35
C ALA A 412 20.45 9.92 -6.18
N ASN A 413 21.43 9.08 -6.56
CA ASN A 413 22.83 9.47 -6.53
C ASN A 413 23.12 10.62 -7.51
N ARG A 414 22.57 10.56 -8.74
CA ARG A 414 22.74 11.61 -9.75
C ARG A 414 22.06 12.94 -9.41
N MET A 415 20.91 12.91 -8.71
CA MET A 415 20.09 14.10 -8.45
C MET A 415 20.47 14.83 -7.16
N ILE A 416 20.75 14.10 -6.09
CA ILE A 416 21.00 14.66 -4.76
C ILE A 416 22.30 14.13 -4.11
N HIS A 417 23.12 13.38 -4.84
CA HIS A 417 24.36 12.76 -4.36
C HIS A 417 24.15 11.88 -3.12
N MET A 418 23.01 11.18 -3.07
CA MET A 418 22.69 10.26 -1.99
C MET A 418 23.42 8.93 -2.18
N HIS A 419 24.11 8.45 -1.14
CA HIS A 419 24.82 7.17 -1.15
C HIS A 419 23.96 6.06 -0.52
N VAL A 420 23.57 5.06 -1.32
CA VAL A 420 22.76 3.91 -0.87
C VAL A 420 23.58 2.82 -0.19
N HIS A 421 24.93 2.90 -0.26
CA HIS A 421 25.86 1.85 0.19
C HIS A 421 25.51 0.47 -0.41
N PRO A 422 25.70 0.27 -1.73
CA PRO A 422 25.21 -0.90 -2.46
C PRO A 422 25.75 -2.22 -1.90
N GLY A 423 27.00 -2.29 -1.46
CA GLY A 423 27.59 -3.49 -0.87
C GLY A 423 26.84 -4.00 0.36
N ARG A 424 26.39 -3.07 1.24
CA ARG A 424 25.59 -3.43 2.42
C ARG A 424 24.19 -3.89 2.05
N VAL A 425 23.57 -3.22 1.08
CA VAL A 425 22.23 -3.63 0.60
C VAL A 425 22.30 -5.01 -0.04
N LEU A 426 23.26 -5.24 -0.93
CA LEU A 426 23.46 -6.53 -1.59
C LEU A 426 23.75 -7.66 -0.60
N LEU A 427 24.58 -7.41 0.44
CA LEU A 427 24.85 -8.39 1.49
C LEU A 427 23.55 -8.78 2.23
N ASN A 428 22.74 -7.80 2.66
CA ASN A 428 21.49 -8.09 3.36
C ASN A 428 20.48 -8.79 2.46
N VAL A 429 20.31 -8.33 1.20
CA VAL A 429 19.43 -8.99 0.24
C VAL A 429 19.91 -10.42 -0.03
N GLY A 430 21.22 -10.65 -0.19
CA GLY A 430 21.81 -11.98 -0.37
C GLY A 430 21.53 -12.91 0.82
N LEU A 431 21.66 -12.40 2.05
CA LEU A 431 21.33 -13.16 3.27
C LEU A 431 19.83 -13.52 3.32
N LEU A 432 18.94 -12.58 3.00
CA LEU A 432 17.50 -12.84 2.97
C LEU A 432 17.10 -13.83 1.86
N VAL A 433 17.74 -13.74 0.68
CA VAL A 433 17.54 -14.72 -0.41
C VAL A 433 18.01 -16.10 0.03
N PHE A 434 19.18 -16.19 0.68
CA PHE A 434 19.69 -17.46 1.22
C PHE A 434 18.75 -18.01 2.30
N GLU A 435 18.25 -17.17 3.20
CA GLU A 435 17.25 -17.55 4.21
C GLU A 435 15.97 -18.09 3.58
N ALA A 436 15.47 -17.42 2.52
CA ALA A 436 14.31 -17.85 1.77
C ALA A 436 14.51 -19.25 1.13
N PHE A 437 15.67 -19.50 0.54
CA PHE A 437 15.98 -20.80 -0.03
C PHE A 437 16.13 -21.90 1.02
N VAL A 438 16.78 -21.63 2.15
CA VAL A 438 16.88 -22.58 3.27
C VAL A 438 15.50 -22.98 3.78
N LEU A 439 14.59 -22.01 3.87
CA LEU A 439 13.22 -22.24 4.30
C LEU A 439 12.43 -23.08 3.28
N LEU A 440 12.54 -22.73 1.98
CA LEU A 440 11.81 -23.42 0.90
C LEU A 440 12.37 -24.83 0.60
N ALA A 441 13.65 -25.07 0.86
CA ALA A 441 14.26 -26.38 0.71
C ALA A 441 13.83 -27.38 1.81
N GLU A 442 13.07 -26.93 2.82
CA GLU A 442 12.57 -27.76 3.93
C GLU A 442 13.67 -28.60 4.60
N THR A 443 14.89 -28.08 4.65
CA THR A 443 16.06 -28.76 5.21
C THR A 443 15.81 -29.17 6.65
N PRO A 444 16.40 -30.28 7.15
CA PRO A 444 16.34 -30.61 8.55
C PRO A 444 16.80 -29.42 9.41
N LEU A 445 16.04 -29.11 10.48
CA LEU A 445 16.32 -27.97 11.37
C LEU A 445 16.26 -26.58 10.65
N TYR A 446 15.46 -26.44 9.57
CA TYR A 446 15.29 -25.17 8.85
C TYR A 446 15.04 -23.98 9.80
N GLY A 447 14.23 -24.19 10.86
CA GLY A 447 13.92 -23.14 11.84
C GLY A 447 15.16 -22.64 12.61
N LEU A 448 16.13 -23.53 12.86
CA LEU A 448 17.41 -23.15 13.48
C LEU A 448 18.28 -22.38 12.49
N TRP A 449 18.41 -22.87 11.25
CA TRP A 449 19.22 -22.20 10.21
C TRP A 449 18.68 -20.82 9.87
N THR A 450 17.37 -20.68 9.63
CA THR A 450 16.75 -19.38 9.37
C THR A 450 16.88 -18.46 10.57
N GLY A 451 16.73 -18.96 11.81
CA GLY A 451 16.96 -18.18 13.03
C GLY A 451 18.40 -17.69 13.18
N LEU A 452 19.40 -18.49 12.81
CA LEU A 452 20.79 -18.08 12.80
C LEU A 452 21.05 -16.97 11.75
N ILE A 453 20.50 -17.13 10.53
CA ILE A 453 20.61 -16.10 9.48
C ILE A 453 19.94 -14.80 9.94
N THR A 454 18.76 -14.89 10.51
CA THR A 454 18.06 -13.73 11.10
C THR A 454 18.95 -13.05 12.15
N ALA A 455 19.58 -13.80 13.06
CA ALA A 455 20.49 -13.25 14.07
C ALA A 455 21.68 -12.52 13.42
N VAL A 456 22.27 -13.09 12.36
CA VAL A 456 23.34 -12.44 11.59
C VAL A 456 22.86 -11.14 10.95
N VAL A 457 21.67 -11.13 10.34
CA VAL A 457 21.07 -9.90 9.76
C VAL A 457 20.88 -8.84 10.84
N ILE A 458 20.36 -9.22 12.03
CA ILE A 458 20.19 -8.29 13.17
C ILE A 458 21.54 -7.72 13.61
N LEU A 459 22.57 -8.54 13.72
CA LEU A 459 23.92 -8.10 14.14
C LEU A 459 24.51 -7.10 13.15
N ILE A 460 24.45 -7.37 11.83
CA ILE A 460 24.93 -6.48 10.78
C ILE A 460 24.20 -5.13 10.80
N ASN A 461 22.91 -5.15 11.14
CA ASN A 461 22.03 -3.99 11.12
C ASN A 461 21.84 -3.33 12.49
N PHE A 462 22.48 -3.87 13.55
CA PHE A 462 22.27 -3.44 14.93
C PHE A 462 22.49 -1.93 15.11
N ALA A 463 23.54 -1.37 14.56
CA ALA A 463 23.86 0.06 14.68
C ALA A 463 22.73 0.96 14.11
N GLY A 464 22.11 0.55 13.00
CA GLY A 464 20.98 1.29 12.40
C GLY A 464 19.69 1.16 13.23
N VAL A 465 19.37 -0.05 13.68
CA VAL A 465 18.21 -0.31 14.55
C VAL A 465 18.36 0.43 15.88
N TRP A 466 19.57 0.39 16.46
CA TRP A 466 19.85 1.08 17.71
C TRP A 466 19.77 2.62 17.56
N ALA A 467 20.23 3.17 16.44
CA ALA A 467 20.04 4.60 16.14
C ALA A 467 18.58 5.02 16.13
N MET A 468 17.67 4.18 15.61
CA MET A 468 16.23 4.42 15.67
C MET A 468 15.67 4.25 17.08
N ALA A 469 16.08 3.20 17.79
CA ALA A 469 15.65 2.91 19.16
C ALA A 469 16.01 4.05 20.12
N ARG A 470 17.19 4.65 19.99
CA ARG A 470 17.61 5.83 20.77
C ARG A 470 16.67 7.02 20.67
N VAL A 471 16.01 7.19 19.52
CA VAL A 471 15.06 8.29 19.29
C VAL A 471 13.65 7.92 19.77
N LEU A 472 13.22 6.68 19.54
CA LEU A 472 11.85 6.25 19.81
C LEU A 472 11.62 5.85 21.28
N LEU A 473 12.54 5.12 21.90
CA LEU A 473 12.38 4.62 23.28
C LEU A 473 12.11 5.73 24.31
N PRO A 474 12.86 6.86 24.29
CA PRO A 474 12.56 7.97 25.21
C PRO A 474 11.20 8.61 24.98
N ARG A 475 10.72 8.63 23.73
CA ARG A 475 9.41 9.21 23.36
C ARG A 475 8.25 8.32 23.76
N LEU A 476 8.40 6.99 23.61
CA LEU A 476 7.35 6.00 23.89
C LEU A 476 7.28 5.65 25.39
N LEU A 477 8.42 5.47 26.05
CA LEU A 477 8.54 4.97 27.43
C LEU A 477 8.99 6.05 28.43
N GLY A 478 9.14 7.30 28.02
CA GLY A 478 9.51 8.41 28.87
C GLY A 478 10.82 8.16 29.65
N ARG A 479 10.77 8.27 30.98
CA ARG A 479 11.95 8.07 31.85
C ARG A 479 12.55 6.65 31.75
N ARG A 480 11.72 5.61 31.61
CA ARG A 480 12.18 4.21 31.44
C ARG A 480 12.93 4.04 30.13
N GLY A 481 12.45 4.65 29.04
CA GLY A 481 13.12 4.62 27.74
C GLY A 481 14.50 5.30 27.78
N LYS A 482 14.63 6.44 28.49
CA LYS A 482 15.92 7.11 28.68
C LYS A 482 16.91 6.24 29.48
N ALA A 483 16.44 5.57 30.53
CA ALA A 483 17.28 4.67 31.32
C ALA A 483 17.77 3.46 30.52
N LEU A 484 16.90 2.84 29.71
CA LEU A 484 17.28 1.75 28.81
C LEU A 484 18.34 2.17 27.78
N VAL A 485 18.15 3.33 27.14
CA VAL A 485 19.13 3.88 26.18
C VAL A 485 20.48 4.11 26.86
N ALA A 486 20.49 4.73 28.05
CA ALA A 486 21.72 4.99 28.78
C ALA A 486 22.46 3.69 29.18
N ALA A 487 21.72 2.67 29.61
CA ALA A 487 22.29 1.36 29.99
C ALA A 487 22.96 0.66 28.80
N VAL A 488 22.27 0.59 27.64
CA VAL A 488 22.82 -0.04 26.45
C VAL A 488 23.98 0.77 25.85
N ASP A 489 23.90 2.10 25.84
CA ASP A 489 25.01 2.97 25.40
C ASP A 489 26.23 2.84 26.30
N GLY A 490 26.02 2.64 27.61
CA GLY A 490 27.09 2.36 28.55
C GLY A 490 27.77 1.01 28.29
N TRP A 491 26.98 -0.02 27.90
CA TRP A 491 27.51 -1.33 27.52
C TRP A 491 28.27 -1.31 26.17
N LEU A 492 27.78 -0.56 25.19
CA LEU A 492 28.40 -0.43 23.88
C LEU A 492 29.72 0.38 23.89
N ARG A 493 30.00 1.15 24.96
CA ARG A 493 31.22 1.92 25.14
C ARG A 493 32.31 1.14 25.86
N LYS A 494 31.97 0.04 26.52
CA LYS A 494 32.91 -0.91 27.10
C LYS A 494 33.33 -1.96 26.07
#